data_399ff3e5f1302f47beeab6ac4a9fa6eb
#
_entry.id   399ff3e5f1302f47beeab6ac4a9fa6eb
#
_cell.length_a   1.000
_cell.length_b   1.000
_cell.length_c   1.000
_cell.angle_alpha   90.00
_cell.angle_beta   90.00
_cell.angle_gamma   90.00
#
_symmetry.space_group_name_H-M   'P 1'
#
loop_
_entity.id
_entity.type
_entity.pdbx_description
1 polymer ?
#
loop_
_entity_poly.entity_id
_entity_poly.type
_entity_poly.pdbx_seq_one_letter_code
_entity_poly.pdbx_strand_id
1 'polypeptide(L)'
;MYKRQEYANTVKHFLISLCGNFDLAEDLTQETFYQAYKSAHRYNGNCKISVWLCQIAKHLYFDYLKKEKHKTTVGIEHLESFEAVNNQGNLEDTYLIKEETKELLSALRQVKHPYGQVFWLRAYEEMSFKEIGEIFDKSENWARVNYFRAKTKIRKVIEDENNENNM
;
A
#
# COMPACT_ATOMS: atom_id res chain seq x y z
N MET A 1 -3.36 -24.48 -0.95
CA MET A 1 -2.03 -23.99 -1.38
C MET A 1 -2.10 -22.76 -2.28
N TYR A 2 -2.93 -22.76 -3.29
CA TYR A 2 -3.08 -21.64 -4.23
C TYR A 2 -3.61 -20.35 -3.57
N LYS A 3 -4.55 -20.45 -2.63
CA LYS A 3 -5.14 -19.29 -1.93
C LYS A 3 -4.13 -18.53 -1.09
N ARG A 4 -3.19 -19.22 -0.43
CA ARG A 4 -2.14 -18.56 0.37
C ARG A 4 -1.23 -17.70 -0.51
N GLN A 5 -0.87 -18.19 -1.68
CA GLN A 5 -0.03 -17.44 -2.63
C GLN A 5 -0.76 -16.20 -3.16
N GLU A 6 -2.04 -16.34 -3.46
CA GLU A 6 -2.88 -15.22 -3.89
C GLU A 6 -2.96 -14.14 -2.82
N TYR A 7 -3.24 -14.51 -1.57
CA TYR A 7 -3.27 -13.57 -0.45
C TYR A 7 -1.91 -12.94 -0.17
N ALA A 8 -0.84 -13.71 -0.30
CA ALA A 8 0.52 -13.20 -0.13
C ALA A 8 0.84 -12.11 -1.17
N ASN A 9 0.45 -12.31 -2.42
CA ASN A 9 0.63 -11.34 -3.48
C ASN A 9 -0.18 -10.06 -3.22
N THR A 10 -1.44 -10.19 -2.82
CA THR A 10 -2.30 -9.04 -2.47
C THR A 10 -1.69 -8.21 -1.35
N VAL A 11 -1.27 -8.84 -0.27
CA VAL A 11 -0.64 -8.18 0.88
C VAL A 11 0.67 -7.51 0.46
N LYS A 12 1.51 -8.21 -0.28
CA LYS A 12 2.80 -7.70 -0.74
C LYS A 12 2.64 -6.49 -1.65
N HIS A 13 1.75 -6.54 -2.63
CA HIS A 13 1.46 -5.41 -3.51
C HIS A 13 0.93 -4.21 -2.75
N PHE A 14 0.03 -4.45 -1.80
CA PHE A 14 -0.47 -3.39 -0.93
C PHE A 14 0.66 -2.73 -0.13
N LEU A 15 1.55 -3.53 0.46
CA LEU A 15 2.71 -3.03 1.19
C LEU A 15 3.70 -2.29 0.29
N ILE A 16 3.93 -2.76 -0.92
CA ILE A 16 4.75 -2.04 -1.91
C ILE A 16 4.15 -0.66 -2.20
N SER A 17 2.83 -0.57 -2.35
CA SER A 17 2.15 0.71 -2.58
C SER A 17 2.30 1.68 -1.40
N LEU A 18 2.46 1.15 -0.18
CA LEU A 18 2.65 1.95 1.04
C LEU A 18 4.11 2.40 1.21
N CYS A 19 5.06 1.46 1.14
CA CYS A 19 6.45 1.70 1.52
C CYS A 19 7.39 1.97 0.33
N GLY A 20 7.02 1.56 -0.87
CA GLY A 20 7.87 1.70 -2.04
C GLY A 20 9.18 0.93 -2.00
N ASN A 21 9.34 0.01 -1.07
CA ASN A 21 10.54 -0.78 -0.88
C ASN A 21 10.19 -2.26 -0.93
N PHE A 22 10.76 -2.98 -1.89
CA PHE A 22 10.46 -4.38 -2.12
C PHE A 22 10.87 -5.27 -0.94
N ASP A 23 12.08 -5.09 -0.42
CA ASP A 23 12.60 -5.90 0.68
C ASP A 23 11.80 -5.69 1.96
N LEU A 24 11.48 -4.45 2.29
CA LEU A 24 10.63 -4.14 3.43
C LEU A 24 9.23 -4.72 3.26
N ALA A 25 8.64 -4.62 2.07
CA ALA A 25 7.33 -5.21 1.78
C ALA A 25 7.34 -6.74 1.94
N GLU A 26 8.42 -7.40 1.51
CA GLU A 26 8.60 -8.84 1.70
C GLU A 26 8.62 -9.20 3.19
N ASP A 27 9.44 -8.51 3.97
CA ASP A 27 9.56 -8.73 5.42
C ASP A 27 8.23 -8.49 6.14
N LEU A 28 7.55 -7.40 5.82
CA LEU A 28 6.24 -7.08 6.40
C LEU A 28 5.14 -8.05 5.95
N THR A 29 5.24 -8.60 4.75
CA THR A 29 4.31 -9.64 4.28
C THR A 29 4.46 -10.90 5.14
N GLN A 30 5.67 -11.35 5.38
CA GLN A 30 5.93 -12.50 6.26
C GLN A 30 5.42 -12.23 7.67
N GLU A 31 5.71 -11.06 8.22
CA GLU A 31 5.24 -10.66 9.55
C GLU A 31 3.70 -10.58 9.60
N THR A 32 3.06 -10.11 8.54
CA THR A 32 1.59 -10.08 8.44
C THR A 32 1.00 -11.47 8.59
N PHE A 33 1.54 -12.46 7.88
CA PHE A 33 1.05 -13.85 7.98
C PHE A 33 1.33 -14.46 9.34
N TYR A 34 2.47 -14.15 9.94
CA TYR A 34 2.79 -14.59 11.30
C TYR A 34 1.80 -14.03 12.32
N GLN A 35 1.52 -12.74 12.26
CA GLN A 35 0.54 -12.10 13.14
C GLN A 35 -0.88 -12.61 12.89
N ALA A 36 -1.24 -12.85 11.64
CA ALA A 36 -2.52 -13.43 11.27
C ALA A 36 -2.69 -14.83 11.86
N TYR A 37 -1.66 -15.65 11.79
CA TYR A 37 -1.67 -16.98 12.40
C TYR A 37 -1.86 -16.90 13.91
N LYS A 38 -1.14 -16.03 14.59
CA LYS A 38 -1.25 -15.84 16.05
C LYS A 38 -2.61 -15.31 16.47
N SER A 39 -3.25 -14.50 15.66
CA SER A 39 -4.54 -13.87 15.96
C SER A 39 -5.71 -14.47 15.18
N ALA A 40 -5.54 -15.66 14.60
CA ALA A 40 -6.57 -16.34 13.81
C ALA A 40 -7.91 -16.51 14.56
N HIS A 41 -7.85 -16.70 15.89
CA HIS A 41 -9.03 -16.81 16.73
C HIS A 41 -9.85 -15.51 16.82
N ARG A 42 -9.27 -14.37 16.47
CA ARG A 42 -9.97 -13.07 16.45
C ARG A 42 -10.69 -12.80 15.14
N TYR A 43 -10.36 -13.56 14.10
CA TYR A 43 -11.05 -13.44 12.82
C TYR A 43 -12.43 -14.03 12.93
N ASN A 44 -13.47 -13.20 12.77
CA ASN A 44 -14.87 -13.58 12.95
C ASN A 44 -15.67 -13.76 11.65
N GLY A 45 -15.01 -13.61 10.50
CA GLY A 45 -15.66 -13.73 9.20
C GLY A 45 -16.47 -12.53 8.74
N ASN A 46 -16.46 -11.40 9.47
CA ASN A 46 -17.21 -10.19 9.13
C ASN A 46 -16.66 -9.46 7.90
N CYS A 47 -15.41 -9.71 7.54
CA CYS A 47 -14.80 -9.20 6.32
C CYS A 47 -14.06 -10.32 5.60
N LYS A 48 -13.71 -10.11 4.35
CA LYS A 48 -12.88 -11.06 3.60
C LYS A 48 -11.50 -11.21 4.24
N ILE A 49 -10.90 -12.38 4.11
CA ILE A 49 -9.56 -12.67 4.62
C ILE A 49 -8.53 -11.66 4.06
N SER A 50 -8.62 -11.34 2.77
CA SER A 50 -7.73 -10.36 2.14
C SER A 50 -7.81 -8.97 2.78
N VAL A 51 -9.01 -8.53 3.13
CA VAL A 51 -9.23 -7.26 3.84
C VAL A 51 -8.62 -7.29 5.23
N TRP A 52 -8.86 -8.37 5.98
CA TRP A 52 -8.30 -8.56 7.32
C TRP A 52 -6.78 -8.58 7.32
N LEU A 53 -6.18 -9.30 6.36
CA LEU A 53 -4.71 -9.34 6.19
C LEU A 53 -4.14 -7.96 5.84
N CYS A 54 -4.80 -7.20 4.97
CA CYS A 54 -4.37 -5.84 4.63
C CYS A 54 -4.47 -4.88 5.83
N GLN A 55 -5.46 -5.05 6.70
CA GLN A 55 -5.56 -4.30 7.96
C GLN A 55 -4.35 -4.58 8.86
N ILE A 56 -3.98 -5.85 9.03
CA ILE A 56 -2.80 -6.24 9.80
C ILE A 56 -1.53 -5.63 9.17
N ALA A 57 -1.38 -5.77 7.86
CA ALA A 57 -0.23 -5.23 7.13
C ALA A 57 -0.09 -3.72 7.30
N LYS A 58 -1.19 -3.00 7.20
CA LYS A 58 -1.22 -1.55 7.41
C LYS A 58 -0.73 -1.18 8.81
N HIS A 59 -1.24 -1.84 9.84
CA HIS A 59 -0.83 -1.58 11.21
C HIS A 59 0.65 -1.88 11.43
N LEU A 60 1.15 -2.98 10.89
CA LEU A 60 2.57 -3.33 10.98
C LEU A 60 3.46 -2.29 10.30
N TYR A 61 3.07 -1.79 9.15
CA TYR A 61 3.82 -0.74 8.47
C TYR A 61 3.84 0.57 9.26
N PHE A 62 2.71 1.00 9.81
CA PHE A 62 2.68 2.20 10.64
C PHE A 62 3.46 2.04 11.94
N ASP A 63 3.43 0.88 12.56
CA ASP A 63 4.26 0.58 13.73
C ASP A 63 5.75 0.61 13.37
N TYR A 64 6.11 0.05 12.22
CA TYR A 64 7.47 0.14 11.69
C TYR A 64 7.91 1.60 11.52
N LEU A 65 7.07 2.44 10.92
CA LEU A 65 7.38 3.86 10.77
C LEU A 65 7.59 4.58 12.09
N LYS A 66 6.78 4.29 13.09
CA LYS A 66 6.94 4.85 14.44
C LYS A 66 8.27 4.47 15.05
N LYS A 67 8.68 3.20 14.95
CA LYS A 67 9.97 2.72 15.46
C LYS A 67 11.14 3.38 14.74
N GLU A 68 11.08 3.54 13.42
CA GLU A 68 12.11 4.21 12.65
C GLU A 68 12.24 5.69 13.02
N LYS A 69 11.14 6.39 13.27
CA LYS A 69 11.15 7.77 13.75
C LYS A 69 11.82 7.90 15.11
N HIS A 70 11.61 6.95 16.02
CA HIS A 70 12.27 6.94 17.33
C HIS A 70 13.77 6.73 17.23
N LYS A 71 14.25 5.98 16.25
CA LYS A 71 15.68 5.75 16.02
C LYS A 71 16.40 6.97 15.45
N THR A 72 15.72 7.78 14.63
CA THR A 72 16.31 8.94 13.97
C THR A 72 16.31 10.19 14.82
N THR A 73 15.89 10.10 16.07
CA THR A 73 15.92 11.11 17.10
C THR A 73 15.08 12.36 16.97
N VAL A 74 14.51 12.62 18.11
CA VAL A 74 14.38 13.94 18.69
C VAL A 74 13.45 14.88 17.96
N GLY A 75 12.23 14.84 18.43
CA GLY A 75 11.45 16.06 18.46
C GLY A 75 10.87 16.49 17.14
N ILE A 76 10.02 15.66 16.54
CA ILE A 76 9.16 16.22 15.51
C ILE A 76 7.72 15.81 15.76
N GLU A 77 6.99 16.78 16.20
CA GLU A 77 5.56 16.85 16.35
C GLU A 77 4.85 16.86 15.00
N HIS A 78 5.08 16.01 14.06
CA HIS A 78 4.24 15.96 12.85
C HIS A 78 4.07 14.54 12.35
N LEU A 79 3.06 13.87 12.92
CA LEU A 79 2.49 12.63 12.39
C LEU A 79 1.66 12.84 11.10
N GLU A 80 1.59 14.07 10.59
CA GLU A 80 0.77 14.40 9.42
C GLU A 80 1.52 14.40 8.09
N SER A 81 2.81 14.37 8.08
CA SER A 81 3.58 14.23 6.85
C SER A 81 4.03 12.79 6.67
N PHE A 82 3.16 11.96 6.16
CA PHE A 82 3.57 10.76 5.44
C PHE A 82 4.22 11.19 4.11
N GLU A 83 5.18 12.08 4.19
CA GLU A 83 6.13 12.20 3.11
C GLU A 83 6.95 10.91 3.15
N ALA A 84 6.84 10.19 2.07
CA ALA A 84 7.58 9.00 1.82
C ALA A 84 8.98 9.14 2.40
N VAL A 85 9.32 8.31 3.36
CA VAL A 85 10.72 8.00 3.57
C VAL A 85 11.22 7.66 2.17
N ASN A 86 12.09 8.48 1.65
CA ASN A 86 12.71 8.30 0.35
C ASN A 86 13.56 7.03 0.42
N ASN A 87 12.88 5.91 0.53
CA ASN A 87 13.51 4.63 0.38
C ASN A 87 13.76 4.46 -1.11
N GLN A 88 14.95 4.82 -1.51
CA GLN A 88 15.55 4.39 -2.76
C GLN A 88 15.73 2.86 -2.71
N GLY A 89 14.63 2.17 -2.48
CA GLY A 89 14.57 0.75 -2.74
C GLY A 89 14.62 0.59 -4.24
N ASN A 90 15.69 0.00 -4.74
CA ASN A 90 15.82 -0.36 -6.12
C ASN A 90 14.65 -1.26 -6.52
N LEU A 91 13.73 -0.70 -7.30
CA LEU A 91 12.73 -1.48 -8.02
C LEU A 91 13.38 -2.40 -9.08
N GLU A 92 14.69 -2.30 -9.25
CA GLU A 92 15.46 -3.05 -10.25
C GLU A 92 15.53 -4.56 -9.94
N ASP A 93 15.37 -4.95 -8.67
CA ASP A 93 15.44 -6.36 -8.28
C ASP A 93 14.13 -7.14 -8.52
N THR A 94 13.14 -6.51 -9.13
CA THR A 94 11.83 -7.14 -9.32
C THR A 94 11.68 -7.74 -10.71
N TYR A 95 12.44 -8.75 -11.02
CA TYR A 95 12.33 -9.53 -12.28
C TYR A 95 10.96 -10.16 -12.54
N LEU A 96 10.05 -10.10 -11.57
CA LEU A 96 8.73 -10.75 -11.63
C LEU A 96 7.57 -9.78 -11.86
N ILE A 97 7.81 -8.47 -11.86
CA ILE A 97 6.77 -7.46 -12.11
C ILE A 97 6.86 -7.02 -13.57
N LYS A 98 5.72 -7.06 -14.27
CA LYS A 98 5.63 -6.57 -15.64
C LYS A 98 5.99 -5.09 -15.70
N GLU A 99 6.61 -4.64 -16.79
CA GLU A 99 7.05 -3.25 -17.00
C GLU A 99 5.92 -2.24 -16.79
N GLU A 100 4.74 -2.52 -17.35
CA GLU A 100 3.53 -1.70 -17.18
C GLU A 100 3.15 -1.53 -15.70
N THR A 101 3.31 -2.59 -14.90
CA THR A 101 3.05 -2.55 -13.46
C THR A 101 4.08 -1.70 -12.73
N LYS A 102 5.34 -1.73 -13.15
CA LYS A 102 6.40 -0.89 -12.58
C LYS A 102 6.12 0.61 -12.80
N GLU A 103 5.72 0.98 -14.00
CA GLU A 103 5.37 2.37 -14.34
C GLU A 103 4.21 2.85 -13.49
N LEU A 104 3.17 2.03 -13.35
CA LEU A 104 2.02 2.35 -12.52
C LEU A 104 2.43 2.50 -11.05
N LEU A 105 3.22 1.57 -10.49
CA LEU A 105 3.70 1.65 -9.12
C LEU A 105 4.56 2.90 -8.89
N SER A 106 5.40 3.26 -9.86
CA SER A 106 6.19 4.48 -9.81
C SER A 106 5.29 5.72 -9.76
N ALA A 107 4.27 5.80 -10.60
CA ALA A 107 3.32 6.90 -10.60
C ALA A 107 2.52 6.97 -9.29
N LEU A 108 2.11 5.82 -8.76
CA LEU A 108 1.38 5.74 -7.49
C LEU A 108 2.20 6.24 -6.30
N ARG A 109 3.52 6.08 -6.35
CA ARG A 109 4.42 6.56 -5.31
C ARG A 109 4.55 8.08 -5.29
N GLN A 110 4.30 8.74 -6.40
CA GLN A 110 4.36 10.19 -6.51
C GLN A 110 3.09 10.88 -6.00
N VAL A 111 2.00 10.13 -5.85
CA VAL A 111 0.78 10.70 -5.29
C VAL A 111 0.75 10.49 -3.77
N LYS A 112 0.24 11.51 -3.09
CA LYS A 112 0.17 11.51 -1.63
C LYS A 112 -0.75 10.39 -1.12
N HIS A 113 -0.34 9.77 0.00
CA HIS A 113 -1.23 8.88 0.74
C HIS A 113 -2.56 9.59 1.07
N PRO A 114 -3.75 8.97 0.96
CA PRO A 114 -4.00 7.55 0.67
C PRO A 114 -4.32 7.24 -0.80
N TYR A 115 -4.14 8.18 -1.71
CA TYR A 115 -4.63 8.08 -3.08
C TYR A 115 -4.06 6.90 -3.85
N GLY A 116 -2.76 6.69 -3.79
CA GLY A 116 -2.11 5.58 -4.48
C GLY A 116 -2.62 4.23 -4.01
N GLN A 117 -2.77 4.04 -2.72
CA GLN A 117 -3.24 2.79 -2.11
C GLN A 117 -4.71 2.51 -2.45
N VAL A 118 -5.57 3.52 -2.33
CA VAL A 118 -6.99 3.39 -2.68
C VAL A 118 -7.15 3.02 -4.16
N PHE A 119 -6.40 3.67 -5.04
CA PHE A 119 -6.41 3.37 -6.46
C PHE A 119 -5.97 1.93 -6.73
N TRP A 120 -4.86 1.51 -6.17
CA TRP A 120 -4.33 0.16 -6.35
C TRP A 120 -5.34 -0.90 -5.92
N LEU A 121 -5.88 -0.75 -4.71
CA LEU A 121 -6.83 -1.71 -4.15
C LEU A 121 -8.11 -1.81 -5.01
N ARG A 122 -8.57 -0.71 -5.55
CA ARG A 122 -9.78 -0.71 -6.38
C ARG A 122 -9.51 -1.20 -7.80
N ALA A 123 -8.51 -0.66 -8.47
CA ALA A 123 -8.27 -0.90 -9.88
C ALA A 123 -7.56 -2.23 -10.16
N TYR A 124 -6.63 -2.60 -9.30
CA TYR A 124 -5.80 -3.79 -9.50
C TYR A 124 -6.28 -4.99 -8.70
N GLU A 125 -6.57 -4.80 -7.42
CA GLU A 125 -7.05 -5.88 -6.53
C GLU A 125 -8.57 -6.06 -6.59
N GLU A 126 -9.27 -5.21 -7.33
CA GLU A 126 -10.72 -5.29 -7.56
C GLU A 126 -11.56 -5.28 -6.25
N MET A 127 -11.06 -4.66 -5.22
CA MET A 127 -11.78 -4.52 -3.95
C MET A 127 -12.93 -3.53 -4.07
N SER A 128 -14.02 -3.80 -3.36
CA SER A 128 -15.14 -2.87 -3.24
C SER A 128 -14.74 -1.63 -2.42
N PHE A 129 -15.43 -0.53 -2.61
CA PHE A 129 -15.21 0.68 -1.79
C PHE A 129 -15.46 0.43 -0.30
N LYS A 130 -16.41 -0.45 0.01
CA LYS A 130 -16.67 -0.88 1.38
C LYS A 130 -15.45 -1.58 1.98
N GLU A 131 -14.87 -2.53 1.26
CA GLU A 131 -13.67 -3.27 1.67
C GLU A 131 -12.46 -2.34 1.86
N ILE A 132 -12.27 -1.40 0.94
CA ILE A 132 -11.20 -0.40 1.03
C ILE A 132 -11.40 0.48 2.26
N GLY A 133 -12.63 0.95 2.49
CA GLY A 133 -12.97 1.71 3.70
C GLY A 133 -12.64 0.94 4.97
N GLU A 134 -12.97 -0.34 5.03
CA GLU A 134 -12.65 -1.21 6.16
C GLU A 134 -11.14 -1.30 6.43
N ILE A 135 -10.31 -1.40 5.39
CA ILE A 135 -8.85 -1.44 5.53
C ILE A 135 -8.33 -0.17 6.21
N PHE A 136 -8.87 0.98 5.86
CA PHE A 136 -8.42 2.29 6.36
C PHE A 136 -9.21 2.81 7.56
N ASP A 137 -10.13 2.04 8.12
CA ASP A 137 -11.03 2.47 9.19
C ASP A 137 -11.86 3.71 8.79
N LYS A 138 -12.32 3.73 7.55
CA LYS A 138 -13.09 4.82 6.94
C LYS A 138 -14.38 4.30 6.33
N SER A 139 -15.25 5.22 5.95
CA SER A 139 -16.51 4.90 5.29
C SER A 139 -16.31 4.43 3.84
N GLU A 140 -17.30 3.74 3.32
CA GLU A 140 -17.38 3.40 1.89
C GLU A 140 -17.32 4.66 1.02
N ASN A 141 -18.04 5.70 1.39
CA ASN A 141 -18.03 6.97 0.66
C ASN A 141 -16.65 7.63 0.66
N TRP A 142 -15.93 7.56 1.76
CA TRP A 142 -14.53 8.03 1.81
C TRP A 142 -13.67 7.32 0.75
N ALA A 143 -13.78 6.01 0.64
CA ALA A 143 -13.04 5.23 -0.34
C ALA A 143 -13.41 5.63 -1.78
N ARG A 144 -14.71 5.78 -2.04
CA ARG A 144 -15.22 6.20 -3.36
C ARG A 144 -14.68 7.57 -3.76
N VAL A 145 -14.80 8.55 -2.90
CA VAL A 145 -14.32 9.92 -3.16
C VAL A 145 -12.82 9.95 -3.39
N ASN A 146 -12.05 9.24 -2.55
CA ASN A 146 -10.60 9.21 -2.69
C ASN A 146 -10.14 8.45 -3.94
N TYR A 147 -10.89 7.44 -4.38
CA TYR A 147 -10.60 6.77 -5.63
C TYR A 147 -10.72 7.71 -6.84
N PHE A 148 -11.80 8.47 -6.93
CA PHE A 148 -11.97 9.42 -8.02
C PHE A 148 -10.94 10.55 -8.00
N ARG A 149 -10.59 11.04 -6.82
CA ARG A 149 -9.49 12.02 -6.66
C ARG A 149 -8.14 11.41 -7.08
N ALA A 150 -7.92 10.16 -6.71
CA ALA A 150 -6.71 9.43 -7.08
C ALA A 150 -6.55 9.32 -8.59
N LYS A 151 -7.62 8.98 -9.30
CA LYS A 151 -7.60 8.89 -10.77
C LYS A 151 -7.12 10.18 -11.42
N THR A 152 -7.62 11.31 -10.95
CA THR A 152 -7.24 12.63 -11.47
C THR A 152 -5.76 12.93 -11.20
N LYS A 153 -5.30 12.65 -9.97
CA LYS A 153 -3.91 12.91 -9.58
C LYS A 153 -2.92 12.03 -10.31
N ILE A 154 -3.23 10.74 -10.48
CA ILE A 154 -2.38 9.77 -11.17
C ILE A 154 -2.29 10.13 -12.66
N ARG A 155 -3.41 10.48 -13.28
CA ARG A 155 -3.42 10.93 -14.68
C ARG A 155 -2.49 12.12 -14.90
N LYS A 156 -2.53 13.09 -14.00
CA LYS A 156 -1.66 14.26 -14.06
C LYS A 156 -0.18 13.88 -13.98
N VAL A 157 0.19 12.98 -13.07
CA VAL A 157 1.58 12.51 -12.95
C VAL A 157 2.05 11.86 -14.26
N ILE A 158 1.23 10.99 -14.85
CA ILE A 158 1.57 10.30 -16.11
C ILE A 158 1.69 11.30 -17.26
N GLU A 159 0.80 12.29 -17.35
CA GLU A 159 0.86 13.34 -18.37
C GLU A 159 2.13 14.19 -18.24
N ASP A 160 2.50 14.56 -17.03
CA ASP A 160 3.70 15.34 -16.76
C ASP A 160 4.97 14.56 -17.14
N GLU A 161 5.09 13.29 -16.77
CA GLU A 161 6.20 12.41 -17.15
C GLU A 161 6.32 12.25 -18.66
N ASN A 162 5.21 12.09 -19.38
CA ASN A 162 5.21 11.95 -20.83
C ASN A 162 5.66 13.26 -21.51
N ASN A 163 5.31 14.40 -20.96
CA ASN A 163 5.73 15.71 -21.49
C ASN A 163 7.24 15.94 -21.28
N GLU A 164 7.79 15.52 -20.16
CA GLU A 164 9.23 15.60 -19.89
C GLU A 164 10.04 14.70 -20.82
N ASN A 165 9.56 13.50 -21.10
CA ASN A 165 10.22 12.55 -22.00
C ASN A 165 10.19 12.97 -23.47
N ASN A 166 9.28 13.85 -23.85
CA ASN A 166 9.13 14.34 -25.24
C ASN A 166 9.87 15.67 -25.48
N MET A 167 10.52 16.22 -24.51
CA MET A 167 11.40 17.39 -24.66
C MET A 167 12.86 16.98 -24.78
#